data_6f7f8632fef3492019b702b205cc30a7
#
_entry.id   6f7f8632fef3492019b702b205cc30a7
#
_cell.length_a   1.000
_cell.length_b   1.000
_cell.length_c   1.000
_cell.angle_alpha   90.00
_cell.angle_beta   90.00
_cell.angle_gamma   90.00
#
_symmetry.space_group_name_H-M   'P 1'
#
loop_
_entity.id
_entity.type
_entity.pdbx_description
1 polymer ?
#
loop_
_entity_poly.entity_id
_entity_poly.type
_entity_poly.pdbx_seq_one_letter_code
_entity_poly.pdbx_strand_id
1 'polypeptide(L)'
;MISGVRTTAYTHNESDHVEYGARTAVGTQLKHGQLRSAAADWSIYPVGTVFQIQGDSSLYIVDDYGSALVGTKTIDLYKPSFSAMNRWGTRNVTINVIKWGSFEKSLAILKPRASKASHVRKMVASIEGRPA
;
A
#
# COMPACT_ATOMS: atom_id res chain seq x y z
N MET A 1 9.24 13.91 6.51
CA MET A 1 7.83 14.09 6.94
C MET A 1 6.98 14.49 5.75
N ILE A 2 5.87 13.81 5.53
CA ILE A 2 4.97 14.11 4.42
C ILE A 2 3.60 14.43 5.02
N SER A 3 3.10 15.64 4.82
CA SER A 3 1.82 16.10 5.37
C SER A 3 0.72 16.00 4.32
N GLY A 4 -0.55 15.98 4.78
CA GLY A 4 -1.71 15.99 3.91
C GLY A 4 -1.87 14.70 3.11
N VAL A 5 -1.43 13.55 3.64
CA VAL A 5 -1.58 12.26 2.98
C VAL A 5 -2.99 11.75 3.24
N ARG A 6 -3.74 11.54 2.15
CA ARG A 6 -5.07 10.95 2.25
C ARG A 6 -4.93 9.46 2.55
N THR A 7 -5.62 9.00 3.59
CA THR A 7 -5.65 7.57 3.92
C THR A 7 -7.08 7.06 3.92
N THR A 8 -7.24 5.82 3.49
CA THR A 8 -8.45 5.04 3.57
C THR A 8 -8.15 3.78 4.36
N ALA A 9 -9.10 2.90 4.51
CA ALA A 9 -8.90 1.65 5.24
C ALA A 9 -9.57 0.49 4.50
N TYR A 10 -8.95 -0.67 4.57
CA TYR A 10 -9.50 -1.90 3.99
C TYR A 10 -9.34 -3.06 4.96
N THR A 11 -10.08 -4.14 4.70
CA THR A 11 -9.98 -5.36 5.48
C THR A 11 -10.07 -6.57 4.54
N HIS A 12 -9.52 -7.70 4.99
CA HIS A 12 -9.52 -8.95 4.20
C HIS A 12 -10.91 -9.54 3.99
N ASN A 13 -11.93 -9.02 4.67
CA ASN A 13 -13.32 -9.46 4.51
C ASN A 13 -14.05 -8.74 3.37
N GLU A 14 -13.40 -7.78 2.70
CA GLU A 14 -13.98 -7.13 1.53
C GLU A 14 -13.98 -8.08 0.34
N SER A 15 -14.95 -7.89 -0.56
CA SER A 15 -15.16 -8.81 -1.68
C SER A 15 -13.95 -8.96 -2.60
N ASP A 16 -13.18 -7.92 -2.77
CA ASP A 16 -11.96 -7.95 -3.59
C ASP A 16 -10.81 -8.71 -2.93
N HIS A 17 -10.92 -9.04 -1.65
CA HIS A 17 -9.92 -9.83 -0.92
C HIS A 17 -10.39 -11.25 -0.59
N VAL A 18 -11.66 -11.57 -0.77
CA VAL A 18 -12.21 -12.89 -0.44
C VAL A 18 -11.50 -14.00 -1.23
N GLU A 19 -11.24 -13.76 -2.50
CA GLU A 19 -10.60 -14.73 -3.39
C GLU A 19 -9.16 -15.04 -2.98
N TYR A 20 -8.43 -14.04 -2.47
CA TYR A 20 -7.02 -14.17 -2.14
C TYR A 20 -6.79 -14.39 -0.64
N GLY A 21 -7.85 -14.39 0.16
CA GLY A 21 -7.76 -14.51 1.60
C GLY A 21 -7.07 -13.30 2.21
N ALA A 22 -6.33 -13.52 3.28
CA ALA A 22 -5.63 -12.48 4.03
C ALA A 22 -4.18 -12.30 3.58
N ARG A 23 -3.93 -12.32 2.27
CA ARG A 23 -2.58 -12.20 1.71
C ARG A 23 -2.38 -10.88 0.99
N THR A 24 -1.14 -10.40 1.02
CA THR A 24 -0.72 -9.20 0.30
C THR A 24 -0.27 -9.54 -1.12
N ALA A 25 0.00 -8.50 -1.91
CA ALA A 25 0.52 -8.66 -3.27
C ALA A 25 1.89 -9.34 -3.30
N VAL A 26 2.66 -9.28 -2.21
CA VAL A 26 3.97 -9.96 -2.12
C VAL A 26 3.84 -11.39 -1.62
N GLY A 27 2.63 -11.88 -1.37
CA GLY A 27 2.37 -13.25 -0.96
C GLY A 27 2.44 -13.50 0.53
N THR A 28 2.70 -12.49 1.32
CA THR A 28 2.72 -12.60 2.80
C THR A 28 1.33 -12.39 3.37
N GLN A 29 1.13 -12.79 4.62
CA GLN A 29 -0.13 -12.53 5.29
C GLN A 29 -0.27 -11.04 5.61
N LEU A 30 -1.50 -10.53 5.57
CA LEU A 30 -1.81 -9.17 5.99
C LEU A 30 -1.45 -9.00 7.47
N LYS A 31 -0.72 -7.93 7.76
CA LYS A 31 -0.18 -7.66 9.11
C LYS A 31 -1.07 -6.67 9.83
N HIS A 32 -1.32 -6.92 11.12
CA HIS A 32 -2.13 -6.02 11.96
C HIS A 32 -1.58 -5.87 13.38
N GLY A 33 -0.33 -6.24 13.58
CA GLY A 33 0.36 -6.11 14.87
C GLY A 33 1.07 -4.77 15.00
N GLN A 34 2.29 -4.77 15.54
CA GLN A 34 3.12 -3.58 15.65
C GLN A 34 3.50 -3.04 14.28
N LEU A 35 3.78 -3.93 13.33
CA LEU A 35 3.96 -3.61 11.92
C LEU A 35 2.70 -4.02 11.18
N ARG A 36 2.09 -3.09 10.45
CA ARG A 36 0.79 -3.28 9.79
C ARG A 36 0.91 -3.11 8.28
N SER A 37 0.07 -3.83 7.54
CA SER A 37 0.06 -3.77 6.09
C SER A 37 -0.59 -2.50 5.58
N ALA A 38 -0.10 -2.01 4.44
CA ALA A 38 -0.68 -0.89 3.73
C ALA A 38 -0.58 -1.13 2.22
N ALA A 39 -1.57 -0.63 1.47
CA ALA A 39 -1.58 -0.67 0.02
C ALA A 39 -1.35 0.74 -0.52
N ALA A 40 -0.60 0.84 -1.60
CA ALA A 40 -0.28 2.12 -2.22
C ALA A 40 0.08 1.93 -3.69
N ASP A 41 0.27 3.04 -4.39
CA ASP A 41 0.89 3.04 -5.71
C ASP A 41 2.40 2.88 -5.53
N TRP A 42 2.94 1.78 -6.01
CA TRP A 42 4.37 1.47 -5.83
C TRP A 42 5.29 2.39 -6.64
N SER A 43 4.76 3.16 -7.56
CA SER A 43 5.57 4.17 -8.26
C SER A 43 5.78 5.42 -7.40
N ILE A 44 4.99 5.57 -6.34
CA ILE A 44 5.10 6.68 -5.37
C ILE A 44 5.71 6.18 -4.06
N TYR A 45 5.17 5.07 -3.53
CA TYR A 45 5.66 4.41 -2.32
C TYR A 45 6.04 2.98 -2.69
N PRO A 46 7.32 2.73 -3.01
CA PRO A 46 7.73 1.40 -3.48
C PRO A 46 7.55 0.33 -2.41
N VAL A 47 7.42 -0.92 -2.85
CA VAL A 47 7.24 -2.06 -1.96
C VAL A 47 8.34 -2.08 -0.90
N GLY A 48 7.95 -2.30 0.35
CA GLY A 48 8.87 -2.32 1.48
C GLY A 48 9.05 -0.99 2.18
N THR A 49 8.43 0.09 1.69
CA THR A 49 8.45 1.38 2.40
C THR A 49 7.79 1.22 3.76
N VAL A 50 8.49 1.63 4.81
CA VAL A 50 7.98 1.61 6.20
C VAL A 50 7.78 3.05 6.65
N PHE A 51 6.61 3.32 7.21
CA PHE A 51 6.27 4.65 7.68
C PHE A 51 5.48 4.59 8.98
N GLN A 52 5.45 5.72 9.67
CA GLN A 52 4.67 5.92 10.89
C GLN A 52 3.73 7.10 10.67
N ILE A 53 2.50 6.96 11.13
CA ILE A 53 1.53 8.05 11.11
C ILE A 53 1.76 8.88 12.37
N GLN A 54 1.87 10.20 12.22
CA GLN A 54 2.04 11.09 13.36
C GLN A 54 0.87 10.92 14.33
N GLY A 55 1.18 10.67 15.59
CA GLY A 55 0.18 10.43 16.63
C GLY A 55 -0.20 8.97 16.82
N ASP A 56 0.36 8.08 16.01
CA ASP A 56 0.14 6.63 16.11
C ASP A 56 1.48 5.94 16.38
N SER A 57 1.51 5.02 17.32
CA SER A 57 2.73 4.29 17.68
C SER A 57 3.02 3.11 16.75
N SER A 58 2.06 2.71 15.92
CA SER A 58 2.24 1.58 15.00
C SER A 58 3.05 1.98 13.78
N LEU A 59 3.72 0.99 13.18
CA LEU A 59 4.40 1.13 11.91
C LEU A 59 3.58 0.46 10.82
N TYR A 60 3.67 1.00 9.61
CA TYR A 60 3.05 0.42 8.42
C TYR A 60 4.11 0.10 7.39
N ILE A 61 3.91 -1.00 6.68
CA ILE A 61 4.78 -1.39 5.56
C ILE A 61 3.93 -1.46 4.29
N VAL A 62 4.43 -0.90 3.21
CA VAL A 62 3.80 -1.02 1.89
C VAL A 62 4.13 -2.40 1.36
N ASP A 63 3.19 -3.32 1.46
CA ASP A 63 3.31 -4.70 0.99
C ASP A 63 2.17 -5.09 0.04
N ASP A 64 1.37 -4.09 -0.36
CA ASP A 64 0.23 -4.31 -1.24
C ASP A 64 0.04 -3.13 -2.18
N TYR A 65 -0.74 -3.33 -3.23
CA TYR A 65 -1.16 -2.26 -4.14
C TYR A 65 -2.64 -2.47 -4.47
N GLY A 66 -3.26 -1.47 -5.09
CA GLY A 66 -4.66 -1.58 -5.49
C GLY A 66 -4.94 -0.75 -6.73
N SER A 67 -5.82 -1.24 -7.59
CA SER A 67 -6.13 -0.57 -8.85
C SER A 67 -6.68 0.85 -8.65
N ALA A 68 -7.45 1.06 -7.58
CA ALA A 68 -8.01 2.38 -7.26
C ALA A 68 -6.98 3.36 -6.73
N LEU A 69 -5.81 2.88 -6.30
CA LEU A 69 -4.75 3.70 -5.71
C LEU A 69 -3.74 4.18 -6.74
N VAL A 70 -3.60 3.44 -7.85
CA VAL A 70 -2.60 3.76 -8.87
C VAL A 70 -2.95 5.10 -9.52
N GLY A 71 -1.96 5.98 -9.60
CA GLY A 71 -2.13 7.36 -10.06
C GLY A 71 -2.54 8.32 -8.95
N THR A 72 -2.67 7.84 -7.72
CA THR A 72 -3.01 8.66 -6.56
C THR A 72 -1.92 8.56 -5.49
N LYS A 73 -1.89 9.54 -4.59
CA LYS A 73 -1.00 9.51 -3.42
C LYS A 73 -1.71 8.93 -2.19
N THR A 74 -2.91 8.37 -2.36
CA THR A 74 -3.69 7.79 -1.27
C THR A 74 -3.04 6.49 -0.80
N ILE A 75 -2.98 6.31 0.50
CA ILE A 75 -2.53 5.06 1.14
C ILE A 75 -3.74 4.40 1.78
N ASP A 76 -3.92 3.11 1.52
CA ASP A 76 -5.02 2.32 2.05
C ASP A 76 -4.48 1.43 3.18
N LEU A 77 -4.97 1.64 4.40
CA LEU A 77 -4.44 1.00 5.60
C LEU A 77 -5.22 -0.26 5.92
N TYR A 78 -4.52 -1.37 6.14
CA TYR A 78 -5.18 -2.61 6.54
C TYR A 78 -5.69 -2.52 7.97
N LYS A 79 -6.93 -2.93 8.16
CA LYS A 79 -7.58 -3.06 9.46
C LYS A 79 -8.11 -4.49 9.62
N PRO A 80 -8.03 -5.11 10.80
CA PRO A 80 -8.39 -6.52 10.96
C PRO A 80 -9.89 -6.80 10.95
N SER A 81 -10.73 -5.78 10.98
CA SER A 81 -12.19 -5.96 11.01
C SER A 81 -12.90 -4.80 10.33
N PHE A 82 -14.15 -5.02 9.93
CA PHE A 82 -15.02 -3.94 9.44
C PHE A 82 -15.19 -2.82 10.46
N SER A 83 -15.30 -3.18 11.73
CA SER A 83 -15.44 -2.19 12.81
C SER A 83 -14.23 -1.26 12.87
N ALA A 84 -13.02 -1.81 12.85
CA ALA A 84 -11.79 -1.02 12.86
C ALA A 84 -11.64 -0.20 11.58
N MET A 85 -11.99 -0.78 10.43
CA MET A 85 -11.97 -0.10 9.13
C MET A 85 -12.92 1.10 9.15
N ASN A 86 -14.14 0.92 9.63
CA ASN A 86 -15.15 1.98 9.66
C ASN A 86 -14.79 3.09 10.64
N ARG A 87 -14.15 2.75 11.76
CA ARG A 87 -13.67 3.75 12.73
C ARG A 87 -12.58 4.63 12.14
N TRP A 88 -11.71 4.05 11.34
CA TRP A 88 -10.67 4.85 10.66
C TRP A 88 -11.28 5.77 9.63
N GLY A 89 -12.17 5.23 8.77
CA GLY A 89 -12.82 5.98 7.70
C GLY A 89 -11.80 6.47 6.67
N THR A 90 -11.97 7.72 6.26
CA THR A 90 -11.05 8.42 5.36
C THR A 90 -10.55 9.66 6.08
N ARG A 91 -9.23 9.81 6.17
CA ARG A 91 -8.66 10.97 6.87
C ARG A 91 -7.29 11.33 6.31
N ASN A 92 -6.96 12.59 6.37
CA ASN A 92 -5.64 13.08 6.01
C ASN A 92 -4.73 13.05 7.23
N VAL A 93 -3.49 12.60 7.02
CA VAL A 93 -2.51 12.43 8.09
C VAL A 93 -1.16 12.95 7.64
N THR A 94 -0.25 13.10 8.61
CA THR A 94 1.17 13.31 8.33
C THR A 94 1.89 12.00 8.60
N ILE A 95 2.75 11.59 7.68
CA ILE A 95 3.55 10.38 7.85
C ILE A 95 5.03 10.72 7.94
N ASN A 96 5.75 9.89 8.70
CA ASN A 96 7.21 9.88 8.72
C ASN A 96 7.67 8.60 8.06
N VAL A 97 8.40 8.72 6.95
CA VAL A 97 8.97 7.55 6.29
C VAL A 97 10.21 7.14 7.06
N ILE A 98 10.15 5.96 7.68
CA ILE A 98 11.26 5.40 8.46
C ILE A 98 12.29 4.78 7.54
N LYS A 99 11.81 4.09 6.49
CA LYS A 99 12.67 3.43 5.52
C LYS A 99 11.95 3.41 4.17
N TRP A 100 12.63 3.90 3.13
CA TRP A 100 12.10 3.77 1.77
C TRP A 100 12.28 2.34 1.28
N GLY A 101 11.29 1.83 0.57
CA GLY A 101 11.35 0.54 -0.08
C GLY A 101 12.18 0.59 -1.36
N SER A 102 12.02 -0.39 -2.22
CA SER A 102 12.83 -0.58 -3.41
C SER A 102 11.99 -0.51 -4.67
N PHE A 103 12.31 0.42 -5.57
CA PHE A 103 11.71 0.46 -6.90
C PHE A 103 12.14 -0.74 -7.74
N GLU A 104 13.38 -1.18 -7.59
CA GLU A 104 13.88 -2.37 -8.28
C GLU A 104 13.09 -3.61 -7.89
N LYS A 105 12.86 -3.80 -6.60
CA LYS A 105 12.07 -4.92 -6.09
C LYS A 105 10.61 -4.82 -6.54
N SER A 106 10.07 -3.61 -6.56
CA SER A 106 8.71 -3.37 -7.07
C SER A 106 8.59 -3.82 -8.53
N LEU A 107 9.54 -3.44 -9.37
CA LEU A 107 9.57 -3.85 -10.77
C LEU A 107 9.68 -5.36 -10.92
N ALA A 108 10.52 -6.01 -10.11
CA ALA A 108 10.68 -7.46 -10.17
C ALA A 108 9.37 -8.19 -9.89
N ILE A 109 8.53 -7.65 -9.03
CA ILE A 109 7.22 -8.22 -8.72
C ILE A 109 6.19 -7.85 -9.81
N LEU A 110 6.18 -6.60 -10.25
CA LEU A 110 5.14 -6.07 -11.13
C LEU A 110 5.29 -6.51 -12.58
N LYS A 111 6.50 -6.57 -13.11
CA LYS A 111 6.72 -6.86 -14.53
C LYS A 111 6.09 -8.17 -15.00
N PRO A 112 6.20 -9.29 -14.27
CA PRO A 112 5.54 -10.53 -14.67
C PRO A 112 4.02 -10.45 -14.72
N ARG A 113 3.44 -9.46 -14.03
CA ARG A 113 1.98 -9.27 -13.93
C ARG A 113 1.47 -8.20 -14.89
N ALA A 114 2.35 -7.46 -15.56
CA ALA A 114 1.97 -6.28 -16.33
C ALA A 114 1.03 -6.61 -17.49
N SER A 115 1.19 -7.77 -18.12
CA SER A 115 0.35 -8.16 -19.24
C SER A 115 -1.11 -8.42 -18.86
N LYS A 116 -1.40 -8.61 -17.57
CA LYS A 116 -2.73 -9.02 -17.10
C LYS A 116 -3.55 -7.90 -16.48
N ALA A 117 -2.95 -6.73 -16.21
CA ALA A 117 -3.67 -5.67 -15.50
C ALA A 117 -3.12 -4.31 -15.89
N SER A 118 -4.03 -3.40 -16.28
CA SER A 118 -3.64 -2.05 -16.72
C SER A 118 -3.03 -1.23 -15.60
N HIS A 119 -3.52 -1.37 -14.37
CA HIS A 119 -2.96 -0.62 -13.23
C HIS A 119 -1.52 -1.06 -12.93
N VAL A 120 -1.19 -2.32 -13.15
CA VAL A 120 0.19 -2.81 -12.99
C VAL A 120 1.08 -2.23 -14.08
N ARG A 121 0.61 -2.20 -15.34
CA ARG A 121 1.37 -1.58 -16.44
C ARG A 121 1.65 -0.11 -16.16
N LYS A 122 0.68 0.61 -15.60
CA LYS A 122 0.85 2.02 -15.24
C LYS A 122 1.94 2.21 -14.19
N MET A 123 1.96 1.37 -13.16
CA MET A 123 3.00 1.43 -12.13
C MET A 123 4.38 1.15 -12.73
N VAL A 124 4.50 0.12 -13.56
CA VAL A 124 5.77 -0.22 -14.22
C VAL A 124 6.26 0.96 -15.05
N ALA A 125 5.38 1.54 -15.88
CA ALA A 125 5.75 2.68 -16.74
C ALA A 125 6.19 3.88 -15.90
N SER A 126 5.49 4.17 -14.80
CA SER A 126 5.84 5.30 -13.94
C SER A 126 7.19 5.09 -13.25
N ILE A 127 7.48 3.87 -12.81
CA ILE A 127 8.77 3.56 -12.18
C ILE A 127 9.90 3.66 -13.21
N GLU A 128 9.71 3.06 -14.38
CA GLU A 128 10.75 3.04 -15.41
C GLU A 128 11.01 4.42 -16.01
N GLY A 129 10.02 5.32 -15.95
CA GLY A 129 10.17 6.68 -16.41
C GLY A 129 10.81 7.63 -15.41
N ARG A 130 11.18 7.17 -14.21
CA ARG A 130 11.80 8.03 -13.21
C ARG A 130 13.22 8.42 -13.64
N PRO A 131 13.65 9.65 -13.35
CA PRO A 131 15.04 10.04 -13.55
C PRO A 131 16.00 9.16 -12.73
N ALA A 132 17.14 8.89 -13.29
CA ALA A 132 18.17 8.10 -12.61
C ALA A 132 18.74 8.87 -11.40
#